data_c5a41a60d2926068d583b0263f193891
#
_entry.id   c5a41a60d2926068d583b0263f193891
#
_cell.length_a   1.000
_cell.length_b   1.000
_cell.length_c   1.000
_cell.angle_alpha   90.00
_cell.angle_beta   90.00
_cell.angle_gamma   90.00
#
_symmetry.space_group_name_H-M   'P 1'
#
loop_
_entity.id
_entity.type
_entity.pdbx_description
1 polymer ?
#
loop_
_entity_poly.entity_id
_entity_poly.type
_entity_poly.pdbx_seq_one_letter_code
_entity_poly.pdbx_strand_id
1 'polypeptide(L)'
;MNWIDSHCHLEGFLNKGTLPDIVKRSREAGVSHLVAIGTDPEDWNVNHELATQFLGEVHYTVGLHPNHVDSSWENCLSDLPSFSIQETKPAGIGEIGL
;
A
#
# COMPACT_ATOMS: atom_id res chain seq x y z
N MET A 1 -5.71 7.33 22.45
CA MET A 1 -6.61 7.50 21.28
C MET A 1 -6.00 6.79 20.10
N ASN A 2 -6.78 6.01 19.37
CA ASN A 2 -6.29 5.26 18.22
C ASN A 2 -6.59 6.02 16.94
N TRP A 3 -5.54 6.41 16.25
CA TRP A 3 -5.63 7.07 14.95
C TRP A 3 -5.40 6.06 13.83
N ILE A 4 -6.00 6.31 12.69
CA ILE A 4 -5.75 5.55 11.46
C ILE A 4 -5.24 6.53 10.42
N ASP A 5 -4.06 6.27 9.86
CA ASP A 5 -3.59 6.99 8.69
C ASP A 5 -4.13 6.30 7.45
N SER A 6 -5.14 6.87 6.85
CA SER A 6 -5.86 6.26 5.72
C SER A 6 -5.19 6.51 4.36
N HIS A 7 -4.10 7.27 4.31
CA HIS A 7 -3.44 7.57 3.04
C HIS A 7 -1.96 7.89 3.27
N CYS A 8 -1.10 6.91 3.10
CA CYS A 8 0.35 7.11 3.20
C CYS A 8 1.09 6.33 2.13
N HIS A 9 2.34 6.70 1.91
CA HIS A 9 3.24 6.07 0.95
C HIS A 9 4.49 5.61 1.69
N LEU A 10 4.65 4.29 1.83
CA LEU A 10 5.69 3.71 2.67
C LEU A 10 6.92 3.21 1.92
N GLU A 11 6.83 3.02 0.60
CA GLU A 11 7.92 2.42 -0.17
C GLU A 11 9.23 3.22 -0.11
N GLY A 12 9.16 4.54 0.02
CA GLY A 12 10.35 5.37 0.17
C GLY A 12 11.13 5.07 1.45
N PHE A 13 10.43 4.74 2.52
CA PHE A 13 11.07 4.37 3.79
C PHE A 13 11.67 2.97 3.72
N LEU A 14 11.06 2.07 2.96
CA LEU A 14 11.64 0.75 2.74
C LEU A 14 13.00 0.86 2.06
N ASN A 15 13.09 1.68 1.02
CA ASN A 15 14.33 1.89 0.27
C ASN A 15 15.44 2.50 1.14
N LYS A 16 15.07 3.29 2.14
CA LYS A 16 16.03 3.89 3.09
C LYS A 16 16.37 2.96 4.25
N GLY A 17 15.72 1.81 4.37
CA GLY A 17 15.92 0.89 5.48
C GLY A 17 15.35 1.39 6.81
N THR A 18 14.46 2.39 6.79
CA THR A 18 13.92 3.00 8.00
C THR A 18 12.48 2.58 8.31
N LEU A 19 11.89 1.70 7.48
CA LEU A 19 10.47 1.38 7.59
C LEU A 19 10.07 0.76 8.94
N PRO A 20 10.80 -0.22 9.51
CA PRO A 20 10.43 -0.76 10.82
C PRO A 20 10.38 0.29 11.91
N ASP A 21 11.31 1.25 11.88
CA ASP A 21 11.34 2.36 12.83
C ASP A 21 10.14 3.29 12.64
N ILE A 22 9.78 3.58 11.39
CA ILE A 22 8.62 4.42 11.07
C ILE A 22 7.32 3.79 11.59
N VAL A 23 7.12 2.48 11.37
CA VAL A 23 5.94 1.76 11.87
C VAL A 23 5.90 1.80 13.39
N LYS A 24 7.03 1.56 14.05
CA LYS A 24 7.14 1.61 15.50
C LYS A 24 6.80 3.00 16.05
N ARG A 25 7.35 4.04 15.45
CA ARG A 25 7.10 5.42 15.88
C ARG A 25 5.65 5.83 15.66
N SER A 26 5.03 5.38 14.59
CA SER A 26 3.60 5.60 14.34
C SER A 26 2.76 4.98 15.44
N ARG A 27 3.08 3.73 15.82
CA ARG A 27 2.38 3.03 16.90
C ARG A 27 2.53 3.77 18.22
N GLU A 28 3.74 4.21 18.56
CA GLU A 28 4.02 4.96 19.78
C GLU A 28 3.28 6.30 19.81
N ALA A 29 3.05 6.91 18.65
CA ALA A 29 2.30 8.15 18.54
C ALA A 29 0.77 7.97 18.56
N GLY A 30 0.30 6.72 18.63
CA GLY A 30 -1.13 6.43 18.70
C GLY A 30 -1.78 6.08 17.36
N VAL A 31 -0.98 5.92 16.30
CA VAL A 31 -1.48 5.47 14.99
C VAL A 31 -1.49 3.95 15.01
N SER A 32 -2.69 3.36 15.04
CA SER A 32 -2.84 1.90 15.13
C SER A 32 -2.86 1.20 13.79
N HIS A 33 -3.26 1.90 12.73
CA HIS A 33 -3.33 1.34 11.37
C HIS A 33 -2.81 2.34 10.35
N LEU A 34 -2.08 1.82 9.38
CA LEU A 34 -1.56 2.57 8.23
C LEU A 34 -2.13 1.94 6.96
N VAL A 35 -2.63 2.75 6.03
CA VAL A 35 -3.07 2.27 4.73
C VAL A 35 -2.09 2.78 3.67
N ALA A 36 -1.27 1.88 3.17
CA ALA A 36 -0.31 2.18 2.11
C ALA A 36 -1.02 2.19 0.76
N ILE A 37 -1.00 3.34 0.11
CA ILE A 37 -1.79 3.58 -1.10
C ILE A 37 -1.04 3.13 -2.34
N GLY A 38 -1.69 2.34 -3.18
CA GLY A 38 -1.15 1.86 -4.44
C GLY A 38 -1.21 2.92 -5.54
N THR A 39 -0.16 3.01 -6.35
CA THR A 39 -0.10 3.94 -7.46
C THR A 39 0.25 3.25 -8.78
N ASP A 40 1.00 2.15 -8.74
CA ASP A 40 1.37 1.35 -9.90
C ASP A 40 1.71 -0.09 -9.49
N PRO A 41 1.85 -1.03 -10.45
CA PRO A 41 2.12 -2.43 -10.10
C PRO A 41 3.37 -2.65 -9.26
N GLU A 42 4.38 -1.80 -9.40
CA GLU A 42 5.61 -1.92 -8.62
C GLU A 42 5.34 -1.71 -7.14
N ASP A 43 4.62 -0.65 -6.77
CA ASP A 43 4.33 -0.41 -5.37
C ASP A 43 3.23 -1.32 -4.81
N TRP A 44 2.34 -1.86 -5.66
CA TRP A 44 1.37 -2.86 -5.19
C TRP A 44 2.05 -4.06 -4.55
N ASN A 45 3.11 -4.58 -5.19
CA ASN A 45 3.85 -5.72 -4.68
C ASN A 45 4.59 -5.38 -3.38
N VAL A 46 5.22 -4.21 -3.33
CA VAL A 46 5.90 -3.73 -2.12
C VAL A 46 4.89 -3.59 -0.98
N ASN A 47 3.77 -2.95 -1.22
CA ASN A 47 2.76 -2.72 -0.19
C ASN A 47 2.12 -4.01 0.28
N HIS A 48 1.92 -4.99 -0.61
CA HIS A 48 1.45 -6.32 -0.25
C HIS A 48 2.42 -6.99 0.73
N GLU A 49 3.72 -6.93 0.44
CA GLU A 49 4.72 -7.51 1.33
C GLU A 49 4.74 -6.81 2.70
N LEU A 50 4.60 -5.48 2.72
CA LEU A 50 4.54 -4.72 3.96
C LEU A 50 3.32 -5.06 4.79
N ALA A 51 2.17 -5.23 4.15
CA ALA A 51 0.94 -5.64 4.84
C ALA A 51 1.06 -7.05 5.41
N THR A 52 1.80 -7.92 4.75
CA THR A 52 2.07 -9.27 5.24
C THR A 52 3.05 -9.25 6.41
N GLN A 53 4.10 -8.42 6.32
CA GLN A 53 5.12 -8.31 7.37
C GLN A 53 4.56 -7.65 8.64
N PHE A 54 3.74 -6.63 8.50
CA PHE A 54 3.13 -5.89 9.62
C PHE A 54 1.63 -6.16 9.70
N LEU A 55 1.28 -7.44 9.73
CA LEU A 55 -0.12 -7.89 9.72
C LEU A 55 -0.90 -7.28 10.88
N GLY A 56 -2.06 -6.72 10.55
CA GLY A 56 -2.89 -6.02 11.53
C GLY A 56 -2.55 -4.56 11.75
N GLU A 57 -1.41 -4.08 11.26
CA GLU A 57 -1.00 -2.67 11.38
C GLU A 57 -0.96 -1.97 10.02
N VAL A 58 -0.36 -2.61 9.02
CA VAL A 58 -0.24 -2.05 7.66
C VAL A 58 -1.24 -2.74 6.76
N HIS A 59 -2.05 -1.95 6.09
CA HIS A 59 -2.99 -2.36 5.06
C HIS A 59 -2.57 -1.71 3.75
N TYR A 60 -3.10 -2.14 2.63
CA TYR A 60 -2.71 -1.58 1.34
C TYR A 60 -3.89 -1.51 0.38
N THR A 61 -3.74 -0.68 -0.64
CA THR A 61 -4.67 -0.61 -1.76
C THR A 61 -3.91 -0.87 -3.05
N VAL A 62 -4.65 -1.20 -4.10
CA VAL A 62 -4.11 -1.39 -5.44
C VAL A 62 -4.91 -0.51 -6.40
N GLY A 63 -4.19 0.22 -7.26
CA GLY A 63 -4.80 1.11 -8.22
C GLY A 63 -3.73 1.78 -9.08
N LEU A 64 -4.12 2.23 -10.26
CA LEU A 64 -3.22 2.92 -11.17
C LEU A 64 -3.49 4.42 -11.05
N HIS A 65 -2.53 5.13 -10.45
CA HIS A 65 -2.63 6.57 -10.26
C HIS A 65 -2.65 7.27 -11.62
N PRO A 66 -3.42 8.36 -11.80
CA PRO A 66 -3.51 9.08 -13.08
C PRO A 66 -2.16 9.46 -13.68
N ASN A 67 -1.17 9.80 -12.86
CA ASN A 67 0.17 10.16 -13.32
C ASN A 67 0.99 8.97 -13.83
N HIS A 68 0.54 7.74 -13.59
CA HIS A 68 1.21 6.51 -14.00
C HIS A 68 0.51 5.81 -15.17
N VAL A 69 -0.55 6.40 -15.70
CA VAL A 69 -1.26 5.84 -16.87
C VAL A 69 -0.44 6.08 -18.12
N ASP A 70 -0.08 5.00 -18.79
CA ASP A 70 0.65 5.03 -20.08
C ASP A 70 0.08 3.94 -21.00
N SER A 71 0.78 3.62 -22.08
CA SER A 71 0.33 2.63 -23.05
C SER A 71 0.19 1.21 -22.49
N SER A 72 0.77 0.93 -21.34
CA SER A 72 0.70 -0.38 -20.68
C SER A 72 -0.45 -0.52 -19.69
N TRP A 73 -1.37 0.45 -19.63
CA TRP A 73 -2.41 0.49 -18.60
C TRP A 73 -3.29 -0.77 -18.56
N GLU A 74 -3.59 -1.37 -19.70
CA GLU A 74 -4.41 -2.59 -19.74
C GLU A 74 -3.69 -3.77 -19.08
N ASN A 75 -2.39 -3.91 -19.33
CA ASN A 75 -1.58 -4.95 -18.71
C ASN A 75 -1.49 -4.73 -17.20
N CYS A 76 -1.36 -3.49 -16.77
CA CYS A 76 -1.34 -3.16 -15.33
C CYS A 76 -2.66 -3.58 -14.67
N LEU A 77 -3.79 -3.22 -15.26
CA LEU A 77 -5.09 -3.54 -14.69
C LEU A 77 -5.38 -5.03 -14.68
N SER A 78 -4.83 -5.80 -15.62
CA SER A 78 -5.04 -7.25 -15.66
C SER A 78 -4.46 -7.97 -14.45
N ASP A 79 -3.51 -7.35 -13.74
CA ASP A 79 -2.90 -7.94 -12.54
C ASP A 79 -3.73 -7.71 -11.27
N LEU A 80 -4.68 -6.76 -11.27
CA LEU A 80 -5.45 -6.42 -10.08
C LEU A 80 -6.19 -7.61 -9.47
N PRO A 81 -6.88 -8.46 -10.24
CA PRO A 81 -7.62 -9.58 -9.65
C PRO A 81 -6.74 -10.55 -8.86
N SER A 82 -5.45 -10.68 -9.22
CA SER A 82 -4.55 -11.60 -8.53
C SER A 82 -4.37 -11.25 -7.06
N PHE A 83 -4.49 -9.98 -6.69
CA PHE A 83 -4.35 -9.55 -5.30
C PHE A 83 -5.56 -9.94 -4.45
N SER A 84 -6.74 -10.04 -5.04
CA SER A 84 -7.95 -10.40 -4.31
C SER A 84 -8.01 -11.86 -3.89
N ILE A 85 -7.22 -12.73 -4.52
CA ILE A 85 -7.15 -14.16 -4.19
C ILE A 85 -5.99 -14.52 -3.28
N GLN A 86 -5.15 -13.56 -2.93
CA GLN A 86 -4.04 -13.80 -2.00
C GLN A 86 -4.52 -13.80 -0.55
N GLU A 87 -3.73 -14.39 0.34
CA GLU A 87 -4.05 -14.45 1.76
C GLU A 87 -4.14 -13.05 2.36
N THR A 88 -3.17 -12.18 2.05
CA THR A 88 -3.20 -10.78 2.47
C THR A 88 -3.84 -9.94 1.37
N LYS A 89 -5.13 -9.64 1.54
CA LYS A 89 -5.92 -8.94 0.52
C LYS A 89 -5.80 -7.43 0.65
N PRO A 90 -5.93 -6.68 -0.47
CA PRO A 90 -6.01 -5.23 -0.38
C PRO A 90 -7.26 -4.79 0.37
N ALA A 91 -7.14 -3.65 1.06
CA ALA A 91 -8.25 -3.03 1.75
C ALA A 91 -9.24 -2.37 0.78
N GLY A 92 -8.79 -2.03 -0.43
CA GLY A 92 -9.63 -1.40 -1.43
C GLY A 92 -8.88 -1.17 -2.74
N ILE A 93 -9.56 -0.54 -3.68
CA ILE A 93 -9.02 -0.14 -4.97
C ILE A 93 -8.75 1.38 -4.94
N GLY A 94 -7.51 1.76 -5.16
CA GLY A 94 -7.03 3.15 -5.18
C GLY A 94 -5.49 3.16 -5.19
N GLU A 95 -4.86 4.23 -5.59
CA GLU A 95 -5.43 5.48 -6.02
C GLU A 95 -5.80 5.41 -7.51
N ILE A 96 -6.94 5.95 -7.89
CA ILE A 96 -7.40 6.00 -9.27
C ILE A 96 -8.01 7.39 -9.52
N GLY A 97 -8.13 7.75 -10.78
CA GLY A 97 -8.75 9.03 -11.15
C GLY A 97 -8.74 9.27 -12.65
N LEU A 98 -9.34 10.36 -13.04
CA LEU A 98 -9.46 10.77 -14.43
C LEU A 98 -8.37 11.76 -14.84
#